data_0d4d736e365da5567e6c3348bb258240
#
_entry.id   0d4d736e365da5567e6c3348bb258240
#
_cell.length_a   1.000
_cell.length_b   1.000
_cell.length_c   1.000
_cell.angle_alpha   90.00
_cell.angle_beta   90.00
_cell.angle_gamma   90.00
#
_symmetry.space_group_name_H-M   'P 1'
#
loop_
_entity.id
_entity.type
_entity.pdbx_description
1 polymer ?
#
loop_
_entity_poly.entity_id
_entity_poly.type
_entity_poly.pdbx_seq_one_letter_code
_entity_poly.pdbx_strand_id
1 'polypeptide(L)'
;MSAAMSQSQVAAAVETSSPVLVVRDLQKSFGGVRAVDGVSFSVQAGTMLALIGPNGAGKTTCFNMLNGQLRPDGGEVVLAGRAITGMKPRAVWRMGVGRTFQITATFTSMTVRENIQIALISHAGEIFSPFGRARDKHREAANALLVQVGMVEQAERACGVLAYGDLKRVELAVALANQPRLLLMDEPTAGMAPRERIELMALTADIAAAKGIAVLFTEHDMDVVFTHSDSVIVLDRGRLIAHGTSDEVRHDPNVRAVYLGSGATSGGH
;
A
#
# COMPACT_ATOMS: atom_id res chain seq x y z
N MET A 1 42.08 20.13 -17.95
CA MET A 1 42.06 20.23 -16.46
C MET A 1 40.73 19.74 -16.01
N SER A 2 40.64 18.47 -15.63
CA SER A 2 39.42 17.82 -15.16
C SER A 2 39.44 17.86 -13.62
N ALA A 3 38.49 18.59 -13.01
CA ALA A 3 38.37 18.66 -11.56
C ALA A 3 37.63 17.40 -11.06
N ALA A 4 38.35 16.50 -10.40
CA ALA A 4 37.79 15.40 -9.70
C ALA A 4 37.03 15.91 -8.46
N MET A 5 35.72 15.75 -8.44
CA MET A 5 34.90 16.01 -7.25
C MET A 5 35.29 15.03 -6.15
N SER A 6 35.55 15.55 -4.95
CA SER A 6 35.99 14.75 -3.80
C SER A 6 34.87 13.86 -3.27
N GLN A 7 35.22 12.66 -2.80
CA GLN A 7 34.30 11.68 -2.23
C GLN A 7 33.46 12.20 -1.04
N SER A 8 33.88 13.29 -0.40
CA SER A 8 33.14 13.97 0.66
C SER A 8 31.94 14.79 0.18
N GLN A 9 31.90 15.16 -1.11
CA GLN A 9 30.77 15.89 -1.70
C GLN A 9 29.65 14.96 -2.21
N VAL A 10 29.97 13.70 -2.47
CA VAL A 10 28.98 12.68 -2.86
C VAL A 10 28.24 12.13 -1.61
N ALA A 11 28.87 12.12 -0.46
CA ALA A 11 28.27 11.67 0.80
C ALA A 11 27.29 12.69 1.44
N ALA A 12 27.31 13.96 1.03
CA ALA A 12 26.45 15.01 1.58
C ALA A 12 25.11 15.19 0.86
N ALA A 13 24.81 14.43 -0.18
CA ALA A 13 23.61 14.55 -1.01
C ALA A 13 22.52 13.48 -0.73
N VAL A 14 22.66 12.66 0.30
CA VAL A 14 21.54 11.93 0.86
C VAL A 14 20.88 12.86 1.89
N GLU A 15 20.16 13.88 1.40
CA GLU A 15 19.15 14.54 2.20
C GLU A 15 18.17 13.46 2.66
N THR A 16 18.22 13.10 3.94
CA THR A 16 17.24 12.22 4.58
C THR A 16 15.90 12.96 4.56
N SER A 17 15.16 12.80 3.47
CA SER A 17 13.80 13.32 3.37
C SER A 17 13.00 12.75 4.55
N SER A 18 12.28 13.63 5.27
CA SER A 18 11.43 13.18 6.38
C SER A 18 10.46 12.09 5.89
N PRO A 19 10.30 10.99 6.64
CA PRO A 19 9.45 9.88 6.23
C PRO A 19 8.00 10.34 6.01
N VAL A 20 7.35 9.79 5.00
CA VAL A 20 5.94 10.08 4.67
C VAL A 20 5.01 9.50 5.73
N LEU A 21 5.28 8.26 6.17
CA LEU A 21 4.54 7.63 7.26
C LEU A 21 5.46 7.39 8.44
N VAL A 22 5.02 7.77 9.64
CA VAL A 22 5.67 7.42 10.91
C VAL A 22 4.64 6.81 11.83
N VAL A 23 4.92 5.62 12.32
CA VAL A 23 4.12 4.89 13.30
C VAL A 23 4.96 4.74 14.55
N ARG A 24 4.41 5.13 15.72
CA ARG A 24 5.09 5.06 17.01
C ARG A 24 4.23 4.34 18.02
N ASP A 25 4.80 3.31 18.63
CA ASP A 25 4.20 2.56 19.75
C ASP A 25 2.73 2.19 19.54
N LEU A 26 2.36 1.77 18.31
CA LEU A 26 0.99 1.50 17.94
C LEU A 26 0.45 0.29 18.70
N GLN A 27 -0.71 0.43 19.34
CA GLN A 27 -1.28 -0.59 20.23
C GLN A 27 -2.76 -0.82 19.93
N LYS A 28 -3.18 -2.10 19.97
CA LYS A 28 -4.59 -2.50 19.87
C LYS A 28 -4.83 -3.84 20.55
N SER A 29 -5.86 -3.87 21.40
CA SER A 29 -6.31 -5.08 22.10
C SER A 29 -7.78 -5.38 21.79
N PHE A 30 -8.12 -6.66 21.78
CA PHE A 30 -9.48 -7.17 21.65
C PHE A 30 -9.72 -8.23 22.73
N GLY A 31 -10.68 -8.02 23.61
CA GLY A 31 -11.04 -9.01 24.64
C GLY A 31 -9.86 -9.51 25.48
N GLY A 32 -8.90 -8.62 25.81
CA GLY A 32 -7.69 -8.97 26.55
C GLY A 32 -6.51 -9.50 25.70
N VAL A 33 -6.71 -9.80 24.42
CA VAL A 33 -5.64 -10.21 23.50
C VAL A 33 -5.03 -8.97 22.83
N ARG A 34 -3.73 -8.77 22.96
CA ARG A 34 -2.99 -7.71 22.28
C ARG A 34 -2.74 -8.11 20.82
N ALA A 35 -3.57 -7.61 19.91
CA ALA A 35 -3.43 -7.86 18.49
C ALA A 35 -2.31 -7.03 17.84
N VAL A 36 -1.99 -5.87 18.41
CA VAL A 36 -0.82 -5.04 18.09
C VAL A 36 -0.28 -4.48 19.40
N ASP A 37 1.01 -4.64 19.64
CA ASP A 37 1.67 -4.39 20.92
C ASP A 37 2.98 -3.62 20.72
N GLY A 38 2.89 -2.28 20.65
CA GLY A 38 4.04 -1.40 20.58
C GLY A 38 4.74 -1.33 19.22
N VAL A 39 4.02 -1.48 18.13
CA VAL A 39 4.61 -1.50 16.77
C VAL A 39 5.04 -0.11 16.35
N SER A 40 6.33 0.03 15.96
CA SER A 40 6.92 1.27 15.49
C SER A 40 7.70 1.04 14.19
N PHE A 41 7.43 1.87 13.17
CA PHE A 41 8.15 1.87 11.90
C PHE A 41 7.91 3.17 11.13
N SER A 42 8.65 3.35 10.02
CA SER A 42 8.46 4.47 9.12
C SER A 42 8.56 4.03 7.66
N VAL A 43 7.94 4.81 6.75
CA VAL A 43 8.02 4.59 5.30
C VAL A 43 8.45 5.87 4.62
N GLN A 44 9.49 5.79 3.78
CA GLN A 44 10.03 6.92 3.04
C GLN A 44 9.20 7.19 1.77
N ALA A 45 9.33 8.42 1.24
CA ALA A 45 8.75 8.77 -0.04
C ALA A 45 9.36 7.90 -1.17
N GLY A 46 8.51 7.40 -2.06
CA GLY A 46 8.94 6.62 -3.22
C GLY A 46 9.43 5.22 -2.90
N THR A 47 9.28 4.73 -1.66
CA THR A 47 9.73 3.39 -1.26
C THR A 47 8.57 2.44 -0.98
N MET A 48 8.85 1.14 -1.14
CA MET A 48 7.94 0.04 -0.88
C MET A 48 8.37 -0.73 0.39
N LEU A 49 7.55 -0.64 1.45
CA LEU A 49 7.72 -1.40 2.69
C LEU A 49 6.77 -2.59 2.70
N ALA A 50 7.28 -3.80 2.82
CA ALA A 50 6.48 -4.99 3.02
C ALA A 50 6.22 -5.23 4.52
N LEU A 51 4.96 -5.51 4.88
CA LEU A 51 4.57 -5.95 6.22
C LEU A 51 4.19 -7.42 6.16
N ILE A 52 5.05 -8.30 6.63
CA ILE A 52 4.85 -9.75 6.62
C ILE A 52 4.68 -10.33 8.01
N GLY A 53 4.30 -11.60 8.07
CA GLY A 53 4.13 -12.36 9.32
C GLY A 53 3.06 -13.44 9.16
N PRO A 54 2.99 -14.40 10.08
CA PRO A 54 1.99 -15.47 10.03
C PRO A 54 0.54 -14.97 10.16
N ASN A 55 -0.42 -15.86 9.94
CA ASN A 55 -1.83 -15.56 10.17
C ASN A 55 -2.04 -15.21 11.65
N GLY A 56 -2.79 -14.13 11.90
CA GLY A 56 -3.01 -13.64 13.28
C GLY A 56 -1.86 -12.78 13.85
N ALA A 57 -0.80 -12.51 13.09
CA ALA A 57 0.32 -11.67 13.54
C ALA A 57 -0.04 -10.19 13.80
N GLY A 58 -1.23 -9.72 13.36
CA GLY A 58 -1.67 -8.33 13.56
C GLY A 58 -1.59 -7.45 12.32
N LYS A 59 -1.20 -7.97 11.16
CA LYS A 59 -1.05 -7.21 9.89
C LYS A 59 -2.30 -6.42 9.52
N THR A 60 -3.44 -7.09 9.37
CA THR A 60 -4.73 -6.46 9.03
C THR A 60 -5.17 -5.46 10.09
N THR A 61 -4.88 -5.73 11.38
CA THR A 61 -5.16 -4.80 12.48
C THR A 61 -4.34 -3.51 12.31
N CYS A 62 -3.05 -3.61 12.00
CA CYS A 62 -2.21 -2.45 11.67
C CYS A 62 -2.79 -1.67 10.49
N PHE A 63 -3.09 -2.32 9.38
CA PHE A 63 -3.68 -1.67 8.19
C PHE A 63 -4.97 -0.92 8.52
N ASN A 64 -5.86 -1.54 9.29
CA ASN A 64 -7.13 -0.94 9.67
C ASN A 64 -6.97 0.27 10.61
N MET A 65 -5.91 0.32 11.41
CA MET A 65 -5.57 1.49 12.20
C MET A 65 -5.02 2.62 11.35
N LEU A 66 -4.14 2.31 10.37
CA LEU A 66 -3.54 3.29 9.48
C LEU A 66 -4.56 3.96 8.56
N ASN A 67 -5.60 3.23 8.12
CA ASN A 67 -6.64 3.78 7.25
C ASN A 67 -7.85 4.34 8.02
N GLY A 68 -7.81 4.33 9.36
CA GLY A 68 -8.86 4.87 10.22
C GLY A 68 -10.11 4.01 10.40
N GLN A 69 -10.12 2.77 9.88
CA GLN A 69 -11.22 1.81 10.12
C GLN A 69 -11.24 1.30 11.56
N LEU A 70 -10.09 1.29 12.21
CA LEU A 70 -9.92 0.87 13.58
C LEU A 70 -9.21 1.97 14.38
N ARG A 71 -9.76 2.33 15.54
CA ARG A 71 -9.10 3.28 16.44
C ARG A 71 -8.04 2.55 17.27
N PRO A 72 -6.78 3.02 17.27
CA PRO A 72 -5.76 2.52 18.20
C PRO A 72 -6.16 2.73 19.66
N ASP A 73 -5.66 1.87 20.54
CA ASP A 73 -5.78 2.05 21.99
C ASP A 73 -4.60 2.88 22.53
N GLY A 74 -3.47 2.89 21.84
CA GLY A 74 -2.27 3.69 22.14
C GLY A 74 -1.41 3.91 20.91
N GLY A 75 -0.42 4.79 21.07
CA GLY A 75 0.53 5.13 20.01
C GLY A 75 0.07 6.25 19.10
N GLU A 76 0.91 6.54 18.11
CA GLU A 76 0.73 7.66 17.18
C GLU A 76 0.97 7.22 15.73
N VAL A 77 0.15 7.78 14.83
CA VAL A 77 0.33 7.66 13.37
C VAL A 77 0.43 9.07 12.78
N VAL A 78 1.56 9.35 12.12
CA VAL A 78 1.82 10.64 11.47
C VAL A 78 1.99 10.42 9.97
N LEU A 79 1.23 11.15 9.16
CA LEU A 79 1.32 11.16 7.71
C LEU A 79 1.80 12.53 7.24
N ALA A 80 2.96 12.56 6.57
CA ALA A 80 3.58 13.80 6.06
C ALA A 80 3.59 14.95 7.11
N GLY A 81 4.02 14.64 8.33
CA GLY A 81 4.11 15.56 9.44
C GLY A 81 2.79 15.90 10.15
N ARG A 82 1.67 15.28 9.78
CA ARG A 82 0.36 15.52 10.40
C ARG A 82 -0.15 14.26 11.10
N ALA A 83 -0.55 14.39 12.35
CA ALA A 83 -1.15 13.28 13.10
C ALA A 83 -2.50 12.88 12.48
N ILE A 84 -2.65 11.58 12.18
CA ILE A 84 -3.89 10.99 11.66
C ILE A 84 -4.48 9.95 12.61
N THR A 85 -3.91 9.76 13.78
CA THR A 85 -4.28 8.75 14.77
C THR A 85 -5.76 8.83 15.11
N GLY A 86 -6.50 7.74 14.93
CA GLY A 86 -7.92 7.64 15.28
C GLY A 86 -8.85 8.51 14.43
N MET A 87 -8.37 9.11 13.34
CA MET A 87 -9.23 9.79 12.37
C MET A 87 -10.16 8.81 11.67
N LYS A 88 -11.33 9.29 11.24
CA LYS A 88 -12.28 8.49 10.44
C LYS A 88 -11.72 8.20 9.05
N PRO A 89 -12.06 7.07 8.39
CA PRO A 89 -11.52 6.67 7.09
C PRO A 89 -11.61 7.76 6.01
N ARG A 90 -12.74 8.47 5.94
CA ARG A 90 -12.93 9.57 4.97
C ARG A 90 -11.95 10.72 5.19
N ALA A 91 -11.60 11.02 6.45
CA ALA A 91 -10.63 12.06 6.76
C ALA A 91 -9.21 11.60 6.41
N VAL A 92 -8.85 10.37 6.75
CA VAL A 92 -7.57 9.74 6.41
C VAL A 92 -7.38 9.70 4.89
N TRP A 93 -8.41 9.30 4.14
CA TRP A 93 -8.39 9.30 2.67
C TRP A 93 -8.12 10.71 2.09
N ARG A 94 -8.78 11.75 2.63
CA ARG A 94 -8.57 13.14 2.21
C ARG A 94 -7.18 13.68 2.54
N MET A 95 -6.50 13.07 3.52
CA MET A 95 -5.11 13.40 3.86
C MET A 95 -4.10 12.77 2.90
N GLY A 96 -4.56 11.97 1.92
CA GLY A 96 -3.72 11.35 0.91
C GLY A 96 -3.31 9.92 1.26
N VAL A 97 -4.16 9.16 1.96
CA VAL A 97 -4.01 7.70 2.07
C VAL A 97 -4.87 7.03 1.01
N GLY A 98 -4.25 6.41 0.01
CA GLY A 98 -4.90 5.50 -0.93
C GLY A 98 -4.94 4.09 -0.34
N ARG A 99 -5.97 3.31 -0.66
CA ARG A 99 -6.04 1.89 -0.30
C ARG A 99 -6.58 1.09 -1.46
N THR A 100 -5.92 -0.01 -1.80
CA THR A 100 -6.52 -1.09 -2.58
C THR A 100 -7.24 -2.05 -1.64
N PHE A 101 -8.33 -2.65 -2.09
CA PHE A 101 -9.12 -3.56 -1.28
C PHE A 101 -8.86 -5.02 -1.70
N GLN A 102 -8.87 -5.93 -0.75
CA GLN A 102 -8.76 -7.37 -1.01
C GLN A 102 -9.94 -7.91 -1.85
N ILE A 103 -11.12 -7.30 -1.73
CA ILE A 103 -12.29 -7.55 -2.57
C ILE A 103 -12.43 -6.40 -3.55
N THR A 104 -12.50 -6.70 -4.84
CA THR A 104 -12.61 -5.73 -5.93
C THR A 104 -13.74 -4.74 -5.66
N ALA A 105 -13.38 -3.48 -5.36
CA ALA A 105 -14.33 -2.41 -5.01
C ALA A 105 -14.77 -1.61 -6.26
N THR A 106 -14.79 -2.25 -7.44
CA THR A 106 -15.22 -1.61 -8.69
C THR A 106 -16.72 -1.84 -8.94
N PHE A 107 -17.35 -0.86 -9.54
CA PHE A 107 -18.73 -1.01 -10.05
C PHE A 107 -18.71 -1.83 -11.33
N THR A 108 -19.08 -3.09 -11.24
CA THR A 108 -18.95 -4.07 -12.34
C THR A 108 -19.74 -3.71 -13.59
N SER A 109 -20.88 -3.01 -13.45
CA SER A 109 -21.72 -2.55 -14.56
C SER A 109 -21.21 -1.28 -15.25
N MET A 110 -20.25 -0.58 -14.64
CA MET A 110 -19.67 0.64 -15.18
C MET A 110 -18.39 0.35 -15.95
N THR A 111 -18.05 1.26 -16.87
CA THR A 111 -16.80 1.16 -17.61
C THR A 111 -15.59 1.41 -16.70
N VAL A 112 -14.42 0.97 -17.15
CA VAL A 112 -13.14 1.20 -16.47
C VAL A 112 -12.94 2.70 -16.22
N ARG A 113 -13.17 3.53 -17.24
CA ARG A 113 -13.05 4.99 -17.10
C ARG A 113 -14.04 5.56 -16.10
N GLU A 114 -15.30 5.14 -16.14
CA GLU A 114 -16.32 5.63 -15.21
C GLU A 114 -15.97 5.30 -13.75
N ASN A 115 -15.41 4.13 -13.46
CA ASN A 115 -14.94 3.79 -12.12
C ASN A 115 -13.88 4.77 -11.61
N ILE A 116 -12.91 5.14 -12.45
CA ILE A 116 -11.86 6.11 -12.11
C ILE A 116 -12.46 7.52 -11.97
N GLN A 117 -13.38 7.92 -12.87
CA GLN A 117 -14.05 9.21 -12.79
C GLN A 117 -14.84 9.39 -11.50
N ILE A 118 -15.53 8.36 -11.01
CA ILE A 118 -16.23 8.39 -9.71
C ILE A 118 -15.25 8.66 -8.57
N ALA A 119 -14.08 8.02 -8.57
CA ALA A 119 -13.07 8.26 -7.56
C ALA A 119 -12.56 9.71 -7.59
N LEU A 120 -12.31 10.25 -8.79
CA LEU A 120 -11.91 11.64 -9.00
C LEU A 120 -12.99 12.63 -8.56
N ILE A 121 -14.26 12.42 -8.92
CA ILE A 121 -15.41 13.22 -8.51
C ILE A 121 -15.54 13.21 -6.98
N SER A 122 -15.38 12.04 -6.36
CA SER A 122 -15.41 11.89 -4.90
C SER A 122 -14.27 12.67 -4.23
N HIS A 123 -13.07 12.62 -4.82
CA HIS A 123 -11.91 13.35 -4.32
C HIS A 123 -12.11 14.87 -4.43
N ALA A 124 -12.62 15.37 -5.56
CA ALA A 124 -12.93 16.77 -5.76
C ALA A 124 -14.10 17.27 -4.88
N GLY A 125 -14.85 16.38 -4.22
CA GLY A 125 -16.03 16.75 -3.42
C GLY A 125 -17.24 17.11 -4.26
N GLU A 126 -17.28 16.74 -5.55
CA GLU A 126 -18.27 17.15 -6.53
C GLU A 126 -19.48 16.20 -6.67
N ILE A 127 -19.67 15.28 -5.73
CA ILE A 127 -20.73 14.24 -5.77
C ILE A 127 -22.14 14.88 -5.90
N PHE A 128 -22.36 16.04 -5.30
CA PHE A 128 -23.62 16.75 -5.33
C PHE A 128 -23.60 17.98 -6.24
N SER A 129 -22.62 18.11 -7.14
CA SER A 129 -22.53 19.25 -8.06
C SER A 129 -23.63 19.14 -9.13
N PRO A 130 -24.55 20.13 -9.24
CA PRO A 130 -25.63 20.12 -10.23
C PRO A 130 -25.15 20.45 -11.64
N PHE A 131 -23.90 20.88 -11.80
CA PHE A 131 -23.35 21.34 -13.07
C PHE A 131 -22.54 20.24 -13.78
N GLY A 132 -22.90 19.98 -15.05
CA GLY A 132 -22.22 19.04 -15.93
C GLY A 132 -22.65 17.58 -15.75
N ARG A 133 -22.53 16.80 -16.82
CA ARG A 133 -22.77 15.34 -16.75
C ARG A 133 -21.57 14.67 -16.08
N ALA A 134 -21.80 13.76 -15.14
CA ALA A 134 -20.75 13.00 -14.46
C ALA A 134 -19.80 12.29 -15.44
N ARG A 135 -20.33 11.88 -16.62
CA ARG A 135 -19.58 11.23 -17.69
C ARG A 135 -18.50 12.11 -18.32
N ASP A 136 -18.66 13.43 -18.30
CA ASP A 136 -17.73 14.38 -18.92
C ASP A 136 -16.73 14.92 -17.89
N LYS A 137 -17.05 14.80 -16.58
CA LYS A 137 -16.18 15.27 -15.51
C LYS A 137 -14.93 14.42 -15.39
N HIS A 138 -13.78 15.08 -15.23
CA HIS A 138 -12.49 14.44 -14.99
C HIS A 138 -12.06 13.39 -16.04
N ARG A 139 -12.60 13.46 -17.28
CA ARG A 139 -12.29 12.47 -18.33
C ARG A 139 -10.81 12.44 -18.68
N GLU A 140 -10.18 13.61 -18.80
CA GLU A 140 -8.74 13.70 -19.10
C GLU A 140 -7.89 13.16 -17.94
N ALA A 141 -8.23 13.50 -16.70
CA ALA A 141 -7.55 12.99 -15.53
C ALA A 141 -7.70 11.47 -15.39
N ALA A 142 -8.90 10.93 -15.68
CA ALA A 142 -9.14 9.49 -15.71
C ALA A 142 -8.28 8.81 -16.79
N ASN A 143 -8.20 9.40 -18.00
CA ASN A 143 -7.36 8.88 -19.07
C ASN A 143 -5.87 8.88 -18.68
N ALA A 144 -5.40 9.93 -18.01
CA ALA A 144 -4.01 9.98 -17.52
C ALA A 144 -3.71 8.85 -16.52
N LEU A 145 -4.65 8.51 -15.63
CA LEU A 145 -4.52 7.37 -14.73
C LEU A 145 -4.55 6.04 -15.48
N LEU A 146 -5.41 5.92 -16.52
CA LEU A 146 -5.46 4.72 -17.37
C LEU A 146 -4.15 4.49 -18.13
N VAL A 147 -3.50 5.56 -18.61
CA VAL A 147 -2.16 5.47 -19.22
C VAL A 147 -1.15 4.92 -18.20
N GLN A 148 -1.16 5.44 -16.97
CA GLN A 148 -0.22 5.03 -15.93
C GLN A 148 -0.33 3.55 -15.58
N VAL A 149 -1.54 2.98 -15.59
CA VAL A 149 -1.75 1.57 -15.25
C VAL A 149 -1.84 0.66 -16.49
N GLY A 150 -1.62 1.21 -17.71
CA GLY A 150 -1.65 0.44 -18.95
C GLY A 150 -3.03 -0.06 -19.37
N MET A 151 -4.11 0.69 -19.03
CA MET A 151 -5.50 0.27 -19.26
C MET A 151 -6.29 1.14 -20.23
N VAL A 152 -5.62 1.92 -21.06
CA VAL A 152 -6.27 2.87 -22.01
C VAL A 152 -7.19 2.14 -23.00
N GLU A 153 -6.76 1.02 -23.56
CA GLU A 153 -7.52 0.25 -24.53
C GLU A 153 -8.78 -0.37 -23.93
N GLN A 154 -8.79 -0.58 -22.62
CA GLN A 154 -9.92 -1.16 -21.88
C GLN A 154 -10.89 -0.08 -21.35
N ALA A 155 -10.62 1.21 -21.59
CA ALA A 155 -11.31 2.33 -20.96
C ALA A 155 -12.83 2.30 -21.05
N GLU A 156 -13.38 1.85 -22.18
CA GLU A 156 -14.83 1.79 -22.44
C GLU A 156 -15.45 0.41 -22.13
N ARG A 157 -14.64 -0.57 -21.69
CA ARG A 157 -15.15 -1.88 -21.30
C ARG A 157 -15.75 -1.84 -19.90
N ALA A 158 -16.83 -2.58 -19.68
CA ALA A 158 -17.36 -2.77 -18.33
C ALA A 158 -16.37 -3.56 -17.45
N CYS A 159 -16.21 -3.16 -16.19
CA CYS A 159 -15.30 -3.84 -15.27
C CYS A 159 -15.68 -5.31 -15.06
N GLY A 160 -16.97 -5.65 -15.13
CA GLY A 160 -17.44 -7.04 -14.91
C GLY A 160 -17.00 -8.08 -15.95
N VAL A 161 -16.45 -7.64 -17.10
CA VAL A 161 -15.96 -8.56 -18.15
C VAL A 161 -14.44 -8.58 -18.29
N LEU A 162 -13.73 -7.91 -17.38
CA LEU A 162 -12.27 -7.86 -17.38
C LEU A 162 -11.66 -9.13 -16.77
N ALA A 163 -10.45 -9.47 -17.22
CA ALA A 163 -9.63 -10.43 -16.52
C ALA A 163 -9.26 -9.92 -15.11
N TYR A 164 -8.98 -10.84 -14.21
CA TYR A 164 -8.72 -10.49 -12.81
C TYR A 164 -7.51 -9.57 -12.63
N GLY A 165 -6.42 -9.80 -13.38
CA GLY A 165 -5.24 -8.95 -13.37
C GLY A 165 -5.53 -7.52 -13.85
N ASP A 166 -6.39 -7.38 -14.88
CA ASP A 166 -6.84 -6.06 -15.36
C ASP A 166 -7.66 -5.33 -14.28
N LEU A 167 -8.55 -6.05 -13.57
CA LEU A 167 -9.29 -5.46 -12.45
C LEU A 167 -8.36 -4.93 -11.36
N LYS A 168 -7.26 -5.63 -11.05
CA LYS A 168 -6.26 -5.17 -10.08
C LYS A 168 -5.54 -3.89 -10.54
N ARG A 169 -5.28 -3.75 -11.84
CA ARG A 169 -4.75 -2.51 -12.43
C ARG A 169 -5.77 -1.35 -12.31
N VAL A 170 -7.06 -1.62 -12.51
CA VAL A 170 -8.12 -0.62 -12.32
C VAL A 170 -8.23 -0.21 -10.86
N GLU A 171 -8.15 -1.14 -9.90
CA GLU A 171 -8.12 -0.84 -8.46
C GLU A 171 -6.94 0.08 -8.09
N LEU A 172 -5.76 -0.20 -8.65
CA LEU A 172 -4.59 0.67 -8.48
C LEU A 172 -4.87 2.08 -9.02
N ALA A 173 -5.46 2.22 -10.23
CA ALA A 173 -5.83 3.52 -10.77
C ALA A 173 -6.85 4.28 -9.90
N VAL A 174 -7.85 3.58 -9.36
CA VAL A 174 -8.82 4.14 -8.41
C VAL A 174 -8.14 4.60 -7.12
N ALA A 175 -7.20 3.81 -6.58
CA ALA A 175 -6.44 4.18 -5.39
C ALA A 175 -5.50 5.38 -5.64
N LEU A 176 -5.04 5.59 -6.89
CA LEU A 176 -4.23 6.74 -7.28
C LEU A 176 -5.03 8.01 -7.53
N ALA A 177 -6.36 7.91 -7.68
CA ALA A 177 -7.23 9.05 -8.02
C ALA A 177 -7.24 10.16 -6.95
N ASN A 178 -6.97 9.83 -5.68
CA ASN A 178 -6.85 10.83 -4.61
C ASN A 178 -5.44 11.41 -4.46
N GLN A 179 -4.54 11.17 -5.43
CA GLN A 179 -3.14 11.62 -5.41
C GLN A 179 -2.45 11.25 -4.08
N PRO A 180 -2.37 9.96 -3.74
CA PRO A 180 -1.95 9.54 -2.42
C PRO A 180 -0.49 9.89 -2.13
N ARG A 181 -0.20 10.21 -0.87
CA ARG A 181 1.16 10.24 -0.30
C ARG A 181 1.56 8.88 0.23
N LEU A 182 0.57 8.11 0.69
CA LEU A 182 0.71 6.74 1.18
C LEU A 182 -0.30 5.84 0.45
N LEU A 183 0.18 4.75 -0.11
CA LEU A 183 -0.65 3.69 -0.69
C LEU A 183 -0.58 2.46 0.21
N LEU A 184 -1.72 2.01 0.69
CA LEU A 184 -1.89 0.79 1.48
C LEU A 184 -2.43 -0.32 0.58
N MET A 185 -1.70 -1.44 0.46
CA MET A 185 -2.08 -2.57 -0.38
C MET A 185 -2.14 -3.85 0.45
N ASP A 186 -3.34 -4.41 0.60
CA ASP A 186 -3.57 -5.62 1.41
C ASP A 186 -3.71 -6.81 0.48
N GLU A 187 -2.68 -7.65 0.40
CA GLU A 187 -2.56 -8.81 -0.48
C GLU A 187 -2.89 -8.48 -1.96
N PRO A 188 -2.23 -7.48 -2.57
CA PRO A 188 -2.62 -6.97 -3.89
C PRO A 188 -2.55 -8.02 -5.00
N THR A 189 -1.71 -9.05 -4.85
CA THR A 189 -1.50 -10.06 -5.89
C THR A 189 -2.24 -11.37 -5.61
N ALA A 190 -3.03 -11.46 -4.54
CA ALA A 190 -3.79 -12.66 -4.19
C ALA A 190 -4.70 -13.09 -5.36
N GLY A 191 -4.62 -14.36 -5.75
CA GLY A 191 -5.43 -14.93 -6.84
C GLY A 191 -4.94 -14.64 -8.26
N MET A 192 -3.85 -13.89 -8.45
CA MET A 192 -3.27 -13.60 -9.76
C MET A 192 -2.31 -14.69 -10.23
N ALA A 193 -2.14 -14.83 -11.55
CA ALA A 193 -1.11 -15.67 -12.13
C ALA A 193 0.30 -15.12 -11.80
N PRO A 194 1.35 -15.97 -11.69
CA PRO A 194 2.68 -15.55 -11.26
C PRO A 194 3.25 -14.37 -12.04
N ARG A 195 3.10 -14.37 -13.36
CA ARG A 195 3.57 -13.27 -14.21
C ARG A 195 2.84 -11.95 -13.94
N GLU A 196 1.52 -12.02 -13.80
CA GLU A 196 0.68 -10.84 -13.52
C GLU A 196 1.02 -10.19 -12.16
N ARG A 197 1.39 -11.02 -11.14
CA ARG A 197 1.83 -10.53 -9.82
C ARG A 197 3.07 -9.65 -9.96
N ILE A 198 4.09 -10.16 -10.67
CA ILE A 198 5.36 -9.44 -10.90
C ILE A 198 5.09 -8.14 -11.66
N GLU A 199 4.29 -8.19 -12.73
CA GLU A 199 3.95 -7.02 -13.54
C GLU A 199 3.20 -5.95 -12.73
N LEU A 200 2.24 -6.32 -11.88
CA LEU A 200 1.49 -5.38 -11.03
C LEU A 200 2.39 -4.72 -9.99
N MET A 201 3.26 -5.49 -9.34
CA MET A 201 4.14 -4.96 -8.30
C MET A 201 5.26 -4.10 -8.89
N ALA A 202 5.84 -4.48 -10.03
CA ALA A 202 6.80 -3.64 -10.75
C ALA A 202 6.17 -2.30 -11.19
N LEU A 203 4.97 -2.34 -11.78
CA LEU A 203 4.21 -1.14 -12.14
C LEU A 203 3.96 -0.25 -10.91
N THR A 204 3.61 -0.85 -9.77
CA THR A 204 3.37 -0.12 -8.52
C THR A 204 4.65 0.54 -8.03
N ALA A 205 5.78 -0.16 -8.07
CA ALA A 205 7.09 0.36 -7.68
C ALA A 205 7.51 1.56 -8.56
N ASP A 206 7.35 1.43 -9.88
CA ASP A 206 7.66 2.50 -10.83
C ASP A 206 6.83 3.76 -10.57
N ILE A 207 5.51 3.58 -10.34
CA ILE A 207 4.61 4.71 -10.02
C ILE A 207 4.98 5.33 -8.68
N ALA A 208 5.29 4.52 -7.67
CA ALA A 208 5.67 4.97 -6.33
C ALA A 208 6.94 5.82 -6.38
N ALA A 209 7.99 5.33 -7.03
CA ALA A 209 9.26 6.03 -7.20
C ALA A 209 9.08 7.34 -8.00
N ALA A 210 8.38 7.30 -9.14
CA ALA A 210 8.19 8.47 -10.00
C ALA A 210 7.38 9.59 -9.34
N LYS A 211 6.45 9.26 -8.42
CA LYS A 211 5.56 10.23 -7.75
C LYS A 211 5.91 10.51 -6.30
N GLY A 212 6.92 9.86 -5.75
CA GLY A 212 7.27 9.96 -4.34
C GLY A 212 6.18 9.40 -3.40
N ILE A 213 5.42 8.39 -3.84
CA ILE A 213 4.38 7.75 -3.03
C ILE A 213 5.04 6.71 -2.13
N ALA A 214 4.82 6.78 -0.82
CA ALA A 214 5.17 5.70 0.10
C ALA A 214 4.19 4.54 -0.09
N VAL A 215 4.68 3.31 -0.18
CA VAL A 215 3.82 2.11 -0.29
C VAL A 215 4.04 1.22 0.91
N LEU A 216 2.97 0.84 1.58
CA LEU A 216 2.96 -0.24 2.58
C LEU A 216 2.07 -1.35 2.06
N PHE A 217 2.61 -2.56 1.94
CA PHE A 217 1.85 -3.69 1.43
C PHE A 217 2.02 -4.95 2.27
N THR A 218 0.99 -5.81 2.26
CA THR A 218 1.08 -7.17 2.81
C THR A 218 1.09 -8.16 1.66
N GLU A 219 1.82 -9.25 1.80
CA GLU A 219 1.84 -10.36 0.87
C GLU A 219 2.19 -11.67 1.57
N HIS A 220 1.77 -12.79 0.97
CA HIS A 220 2.13 -14.13 1.40
C HIS A 220 3.16 -14.80 0.47
N ASP A 221 3.29 -14.30 -0.75
CA ASP A 221 4.29 -14.74 -1.71
C ASP A 221 5.63 -14.07 -1.41
N MET A 222 6.56 -14.84 -0.85
CA MET A 222 7.87 -14.32 -0.46
C MET A 222 8.71 -13.87 -1.66
N ASP A 223 8.52 -14.47 -2.83
CA ASP A 223 9.24 -14.05 -4.04
C ASP A 223 8.80 -12.64 -4.46
N VAL A 224 7.50 -12.36 -4.36
CA VAL A 224 6.96 -11.00 -4.58
C VAL A 224 7.50 -10.02 -3.54
N VAL A 225 7.48 -10.39 -2.26
CA VAL A 225 7.99 -9.55 -1.17
C VAL A 225 9.46 -9.19 -1.41
N PHE A 226 10.32 -10.19 -1.58
CA PHE A 226 11.76 -9.95 -1.66
C PHE A 226 12.22 -9.31 -2.97
N THR A 227 11.43 -9.42 -4.04
CA THR A 227 11.75 -8.80 -5.34
C THR A 227 11.34 -7.33 -5.39
N HIS A 228 10.23 -6.96 -4.73
CA HIS A 228 9.61 -5.64 -4.93
C HIS A 228 9.60 -4.74 -3.70
N SER A 229 10.14 -5.18 -2.53
CA SER A 229 10.26 -4.30 -1.37
C SER A 229 11.66 -3.72 -1.22
N ASP A 230 11.73 -2.44 -0.88
CA ASP A 230 12.98 -1.78 -0.47
C ASP A 230 13.37 -2.18 0.96
N SER A 231 12.34 -2.45 1.79
CA SER A 231 12.53 -2.96 3.15
C SER A 231 11.34 -3.82 3.57
N VAL A 232 11.58 -4.65 4.57
CA VAL A 232 10.60 -5.60 5.10
C VAL A 232 10.52 -5.46 6.61
N ILE A 233 9.31 -5.44 7.15
CA ILE A 233 9.04 -5.57 8.58
C ILE A 233 8.26 -6.86 8.83
N VAL A 234 8.63 -7.57 9.89
CA VAL A 234 8.01 -8.84 10.25
C VAL A 234 7.28 -8.71 11.57
N LEU A 235 5.99 -9.02 11.55
CA LEU A 235 5.17 -9.11 12.75
C LEU A 235 5.01 -10.58 13.19
N ASP A 236 5.12 -10.80 14.50
CA ASP A 236 4.63 -12.01 15.14
C ASP A 236 3.89 -11.64 16.43
N ARG A 237 2.69 -12.21 16.63
CA ARG A 237 1.85 -12.01 17.82
C ARG A 237 1.71 -10.54 18.24
N GLY A 238 1.49 -9.66 17.25
CA GLY A 238 1.30 -8.23 17.47
C GLY A 238 2.57 -7.42 17.64
N ARG A 239 3.76 -8.02 17.64
CA ARG A 239 5.05 -7.34 17.85
C ARG A 239 5.90 -7.36 16.59
N LEU A 240 6.70 -6.33 16.41
CA LEU A 240 7.72 -6.29 15.38
C LEU A 240 8.92 -7.09 15.85
N ILE A 241 9.27 -8.16 15.10
CA ILE A 241 10.38 -9.06 15.44
C ILE A 241 11.61 -8.86 14.53
N ALA A 242 11.43 -8.30 13.34
CA ALA A 242 12.55 -7.96 12.45
C ALA A 242 12.16 -6.76 11.57
N HIS A 243 13.19 -5.97 11.16
CA HIS A 243 13.07 -4.86 10.21
C HIS A 243 14.42 -4.70 9.51
N GLY A 244 14.43 -4.70 8.19
CA GLY A 244 15.64 -4.55 7.39
C GLY A 244 15.38 -4.73 5.91
N THR A 245 16.44 -4.87 5.14
CA THR A 245 16.39 -5.24 3.72
C THR A 245 15.86 -6.67 3.56
N SER A 246 15.45 -7.03 2.36
CA SER A 246 15.00 -8.39 2.03
C SER A 246 16.03 -9.46 2.43
N ASP A 247 17.32 -9.17 2.22
CA ASP A 247 18.40 -10.12 2.55
C ASP A 247 18.61 -10.25 4.06
N GLU A 248 18.58 -9.15 4.80
CA GLU A 248 18.69 -9.17 6.27
C GLU A 248 17.55 -9.95 6.90
N VAL A 249 16.32 -9.68 6.48
CA VAL A 249 15.12 -10.36 7.01
C VAL A 249 15.10 -11.85 6.66
N ARG A 250 15.52 -12.22 5.45
CA ARG A 250 15.60 -13.63 5.00
C ARG A 250 16.55 -14.47 5.87
N HIS A 251 17.62 -13.85 6.39
CA HIS A 251 18.64 -14.53 7.19
C HIS A 251 18.43 -14.37 8.70
N ASP A 252 17.44 -13.58 9.15
CA ASP A 252 17.17 -13.37 10.57
C ASP A 252 16.70 -14.67 11.24
N PRO A 253 17.36 -15.11 12.33
CA PRO A 253 17.01 -16.36 13.03
C PRO A 253 15.58 -16.36 13.59
N ASN A 254 15.09 -15.22 14.09
CA ASN A 254 13.74 -15.10 14.65
C ASN A 254 12.69 -15.25 13.55
N VAL A 255 12.92 -14.63 12.38
CA VAL A 255 12.05 -14.77 11.22
C VAL A 255 11.98 -16.22 10.75
N ARG A 256 13.14 -16.87 10.62
CA ARG A 256 13.20 -18.29 10.22
C ARG A 256 12.48 -19.19 11.22
N ALA A 257 12.63 -18.96 12.51
CA ALA A 257 11.94 -19.74 13.54
C ALA A 257 10.41 -19.63 13.44
N VAL A 258 9.89 -18.42 13.18
CA VAL A 258 8.45 -18.17 13.03
C VAL A 258 7.88 -18.86 11.78
N TYR A 259 8.58 -18.81 10.66
CA TYR A 259 8.10 -19.41 9.41
C TYR A 259 8.34 -20.94 9.35
N LEU A 260 9.43 -21.46 9.89
CA LEU A 260 9.70 -22.89 9.98
C LEU A 260 8.87 -23.58 11.07
N GLY A 261 8.63 -22.89 12.21
CA GLY A 261 7.79 -23.43 13.29
C GLY A 261 6.31 -23.56 12.91
N SER A 262 5.81 -22.74 12.00
CA SER A 262 4.43 -22.84 11.49
C SER A 262 4.24 -23.99 10.48
N GLY A 263 5.30 -24.48 9.84
CA GLY A 263 5.27 -25.61 8.92
C GLY A 263 5.25 -27.00 9.57
N ALA A 264 5.69 -27.10 10.84
CA ALA A 264 5.76 -28.39 11.54
C ALA A 264 4.40 -28.87 12.10
N THR A 265 3.35 -28.03 12.08
CA THR A 265 2.02 -28.38 12.62
C THR A 265 0.98 -28.76 11.54
N SER A 266 1.33 -28.73 10.24
CA SER A 266 0.43 -29.12 9.15
C SER A 266 0.73 -30.49 8.49
N GLY A 267 1.60 -31.29 9.10
CA GLY A 267 1.99 -32.63 8.61
C GLY A 267 1.62 -33.75 9.58
N GLY A 268 0.32 -33.90 9.89
CA GLY A 268 -0.12 -35.00 10.73
C GLY A 268 -1.66 -35.10 10.71
N HIS A 269 -2.20 -35.70 9.68
CA HIS A 269 -3.30 -36.67 9.67
C HIS A 269 -3.71 -36.99 8.24
#